data_465661776e2f6d8bd9033c066c9031bb
#
_entry.id   465661776e2f6d8bd9033c066c9031bb
#
_cell.length_a   1.000
_cell.length_b   1.000
_cell.length_c   1.000
_cell.angle_alpha   90.00
_cell.angle_beta   90.00
_cell.angle_gamma   90.00
#
_symmetry.space_group_name_H-M   'P 1'
#
loop_
_entity.id
_entity.type
_entity.pdbx_description
1 polymer ?
#
loop_
_entity_poly.entity_id
_entity_poly.type
_entity_poly.pdbx_seq_one_letter_code
_entity_poly.pdbx_strand_id
1 'polypeptide(L)'
;MDQALVGMCVNERRFVTIPPNLAYGSEGVSGVIPPNSVLHFDVLLMDIWNSEDQVQIQTYFKPPSCPRTIQVSDFVRYHYNGTFLDGTLFDSSHNRMKTYDTYVGIGWLIPGMDKGLLGMWKDIPGQASLVFDVALLDLHNPKDSISVENKVVPENCERRSQSGDFLRYHYNGTLLDGTLFDSSYSRNHTFDTYIGQGYVIPGMDEGLLGVCIGERRRIVVPPHLGYGEEGRGNIPGSAVLVFDIHVIDFHNPSDSISITSHYKPPDCSVLSKKGDYLKYHYNASLLDGTLLDSTWNLGKTYNIVLGSGQVVLGMDMGLREMCVGEKRTVIIPPHLGYGEAGVDGEVPGSAVLVFDIELLELVSGLPEGYMFIWNGEVSPNLFEEIDKDGNGEVLLEEFSEYIHAQVATGKGKLAPGFNAEMIVKNMFTNQDRNGDGKVTAEEFKLKDQETKHDEL
;
A
#
# COMPACT_ATOMS: atom_id res chain seq x y z
N MET A 1 15.82 -34.69 62.58
CA MET A 1 15.94 -33.63 61.57
C MET A 1 14.57 -33.14 61.12
N ASP A 2 13.68 -33.99 60.67
CA ASP A 2 12.38 -33.57 60.08
C ASP A 2 11.58 -32.60 60.96
N GLN A 3 11.46 -32.91 62.27
CA GLN A 3 10.77 -31.99 63.22
C GLN A 3 11.43 -30.63 63.34
N ALA A 4 12.73 -30.54 63.09
CA ALA A 4 13.49 -29.29 63.18
C ALA A 4 13.33 -28.39 61.95
N LEU A 5 12.92 -28.95 60.79
CA LEU A 5 12.68 -28.24 59.54
C LEU A 5 11.26 -27.69 59.43
N VAL A 6 10.31 -28.30 60.15
CA VAL A 6 8.92 -27.84 60.14
C VAL A 6 8.83 -26.38 60.63
N GLY A 7 8.12 -25.54 59.87
CA GLY A 7 7.93 -24.13 60.15
C GLY A 7 9.13 -23.22 59.80
N MET A 8 10.12 -23.72 59.07
CA MET A 8 11.15 -22.85 58.47
C MET A 8 10.62 -22.07 57.27
N CYS A 9 11.09 -20.82 57.12
CA CYS A 9 10.90 -20.04 55.94
C CYS A 9 12.10 -20.12 54.98
N VAL A 10 11.89 -19.89 53.68
CA VAL A 10 12.99 -19.79 52.70
C VAL A 10 13.98 -18.70 53.16
N ASN A 11 15.28 -18.96 53.01
CA ASN A 11 16.42 -18.17 53.51
C ASN A 11 16.53 -18.11 55.08
N GLU A 12 15.72 -18.89 55.80
CA GLU A 12 15.89 -19.02 57.27
C GLU A 12 17.12 -19.92 57.54
N ARG A 13 17.94 -19.46 58.50
CA ARG A 13 19.09 -20.23 59.03
C ARG A 13 18.78 -20.69 60.45
N ARG A 14 18.89 -21.99 60.72
CA ARG A 14 18.53 -22.60 62.00
C ARG A 14 19.66 -23.49 62.48
N PHE A 15 20.09 -23.27 63.73
CA PHE A 15 21.01 -24.18 64.40
C PHE A 15 20.24 -25.24 65.18
N VAL A 16 20.43 -26.51 64.85
CA VAL A 16 19.68 -27.63 65.41
C VAL A 16 20.61 -28.55 66.17
N THR A 17 20.29 -28.79 67.43
CA THR A 17 20.99 -29.76 68.30
C THR A 17 20.12 -31.01 68.44
N ILE A 18 20.63 -32.16 68.05
CA ILE A 18 19.87 -33.42 68.04
C ILE A 18 20.52 -34.35 69.05
N PRO A 19 19.80 -34.76 70.14
CA PRO A 19 20.32 -35.72 71.11
C PRO A 19 20.49 -37.11 70.50
N PRO A 20 21.33 -38.02 71.05
CA PRO A 20 21.64 -39.32 70.46
C PRO A 20 20.42 -40.20 70.18
N ASN A 21 19.42 -40.18 71.06
CA ASN A 21 18.17 -40.98 70.93
C ASN A 21 17.26 -40.56 69.76
N LEU A 22 17.45 -39.32 69.21
CA LEU A 22 16.77 -38.79 68.03
C LEU A 22 17.69 -38.72 66.83
N ALA A 23 18.94 -39.17 66.95
CA ALA A 23 19.97 -39.26 65.94
C ALA A 23 20.34 -40.75 65.67
N TYR A 24 21.62 -41.08 65.81
CA TYR A 24 22.12 -42.42 65.51
C TYR A 24 22.33 -43.33 66.73
N GLY A 25 21.81 -42.90 67.90
CA GLY A 25 21.72 -43.71 69.13
C GLY A 25 23.05 -44.26 69.66
N SER A 26 22.95 -45.41 70.35
CA SER A 26 24.06 -46.09 70.97
C SER A 26 25.01 -46.78 69.97
N GLU A 27 24.60 -46.93 68.72
CA GLU A 27 25.43 -47.60 67.71
C GLU A 27 26.27 -46.62 66.91
N GLY A 28 25.80 -45.37 66.72
CA GLY A 28 26.45 -44.37 65.88
C GLY A 28 26.47 -44.77 64.43
N VAL A 29 27.45 -44.22 63.63
CA VAL A 29 27.75 -44.62 62.23
C VAL A 29 29.23 -44.96 62.18
N SER A 30 29.55 -46.20 61.85
CA SER A 30 30.96 -46.67 61.82
C SER A 30 31.90 -45.79 61.03
N GLY A 31 32.97 -45.30 61.65
CA GLY A 31 33.99 -44.48 61.03
C GLY A 31 33.60 -43.02 60.78
N VAL A 32 32.37 -42.59 61.15
CA VAL A 32 31.86 -41.23 60.89
C VAL A 32 31.30 -40.58 62.15
N ILE A 33 30.39 -41.26 62.88
CA ILE A 33 29.71 -40.74 64.04
C ILE A 33 29.89 -41.69 65.22
N PRO A 34 30.52 -41.27 66.33
CA PRO A 34 30.71 -42.12 67.49
C PRO A 34 29.35 -42.49 68.15
N PRO A 35 29.30 -43.62 68.89
CA PRO A 35 28.14 -43.97 69.70
C PRO A 35 27.74 -42.87 70.70
N ASN A 36 26.43 -42.66 70.86
CA ASN A 36 25.84 -41.67 71.77
C ASN A 36 26.25 -40.22 71.51
N SER A 37 26.56 -39.89 70.23
CA SER A 37 26.93 -38.53 69.84
C SER A 37 25.72 -37.63 69.80
N VAL A 38 25.85 -36.41 70.33
CA VAL A 38 24.97 -35.30 70.08
C VAL A 38 25.37 -34.67 68.74
N LEU A 39 24.43 -34.43 67.85
CA LEU A 39 24.69 -33.84 66.55
C LEU A 39 24.26 -32.39 66.53
N HIS A 40 25.08 -31.59 65.88
CA HIS A 40 24.80 -30.17 65.62
C HIS A 40 24.73 -29.93 64.12
N PHE A 41 23.64 -29.30 63.65
CA PHE A 41 23.42 -28.96 62.28
C PHE A 41 23.21 -27.45 62.18
N ASP A 42 23.91 -26.82 61.27
CA ASP A 42 23.66 -25.47 60.80
C ASP A 42 22.92 -25.58 59.46
N VAL A 43 21.62 -25.25 59.46
CA VAL A 43 20.74 -25.46 58.31
C VAL A 43 20.29 -24.12 57.74
N LEU A 44 20.52 -23.92 56.43
CA LEU A 44 19.97 -22.84 55.65
C LEU A 44 18.92 -23.44 54.69
N LEU A 45 17.69 -22.99 54.80
CA LEU A 45 16.61 -23.45 53.90
C LEU A 45 16.64 -22.65 52.61
N MET A 46 16.97 -23.28 51.50
CA MET A 46 17.12 -22.62 50.21
C MET A 46 15.82 -22.50 49.47
N ASP A 47 14.93 -23.49 49.60
CA ASP A 47 13.69 -23.55 48.83
C ASP A 47 12.65 -24.46 49.50
N ILE A 48 11.34 -24.26 49.22
CA ILE A 48 10.21 -25.08 49.70
C ILE A 48 9.25 -25.27 48.52
N TRP A 49 8.89 -26.53 48.26
CA TRP A 49 7.84 -26.85 47.29
C TRP A 49 7.05 -28.11 47.71
N ASN A 50 5.82 -28.19 47.22
CA ASN A 50 4.95 -29.34 47.37
C ASN A 50 4.36 -29.70 45.99
N SER A 51 4.14 -31.01 45.74
CA SER A 51 3.55 -31.50 44.50
C SER A 51 2.15 -30.91 44.17
N GLU A 52 1.48 -30.43 45.22
CA GLU A 52 0.14 -29.80 45.11
C GLU A 52 0.18 -28.27 44.92
N ASP A 53 1.37 -27.68 44.95
CA ASP A 53 1.51 -26.23 44.82
C ASP A 53 1.07 -25.77 43.41
N GLN A 54 0.35 -24.66 43.38
CA GLN A 54 -0.13 -24.05 42.18
C GLN A 54 0.75 -22.87 41.78
N VAL A 55 0.76 -22.54 40.49
CA VAL A 55 1.43 -21.34 39.97
C VAL A 55 0.78 -20.10 40.58
N GLN A 56 1.59 -19.22 41.19
CA GLN A 56 1.14 -17.93 41.69
C GLN A 56 1.42 -16.85 40.65
N ILE A 57 0.40 -16.07 40.28
CA ILE A 57 0.49 -15.01 39.28
C ILE A 57 0.15 -13.68 39.91
N GLN A 58 1.07 -12.71 39.79
CA GLN A 58 0.84 -11.32 40.20
C GLN A 58 0.99 -10.39 38.98
N THR A 59 -0.12 -9.78 38.57
CA THR A 59 -0.09 -8.76 37.50
C THR A 59 0.13 -7.39 38.14
N TYR A 60 1.28 -6.77 37.88
CA TYR A 60 1.61 -5.43 38.39
C TYR A 60 1.42 -4.32 37.36
N PHE A 61 1.27 -4.67 36.07
CA PHE A 61 0.90 -3.74 35.01
C PHE A 61 -0.02 -4.43 34.01
N LYS A 62 -1.11 -3.76 33.65
CA LYS A 62 -2.01 -4.17 32.56
C LYS A 62 -2.37 -2.93 31.73
N PRO A 63 -2.22 -2.97 30.38
CA PRO A 63 -2.63 -1.87 29.54
C PRO A 63 -4.10 -1.51 29.73
N PRO A 64 -4.49 -0.21 29.61
CA PRO A 64 -5.89 0.22 29.72
C PRO A 64 -6.82 -0.46 28.72
N SER A 65 -6.32 -0.79 27.53
CA SER A 65 -7.00 -1.59 26.50
C SER A 65 -6.32 -2.94 26.37
N CYS A 66 -7.05 -4.01 26.63
CA CYS A 66 -6.62 -5.38 26.45
C CYS A 66 -7.75 -6.15 25.75
N PRO A 67 -7.89 -5.98 24.42
CA PRO A 67 -9.03 -6.51 23.66
C PRO A 67 -9.01 -8.03 23.55
N ARG A 68 -7.86 -8.67 23.77
CA ARG A 68 -7.69 -10.10 23.69
C ARG A 68 -6.75 -10.62 24.78
N THR A 69 -7.06 -11.78 25.32
CA THR A 69 -6.21 -12.57 26.22
C THR A 69 -5.63 -13.77 25.52
N ILE A 70 -4.49 -14.26 26.01
CA ILE A 70 -3.80 -15.43 25.45
C ILE A 70 -4.69 -16.68 25.55
N GLN A 71 -4.74 -17.46 24.49
CA GLN A 71 -5.43 -18.73 24.38
C GLN A 71 -4.45 -19.85 24.00
N VAL A 72 -4.85 -21.11 24.17
CA VAL A 72 -4.07 -22.26 23.72
C VAL A 72 -3.84 -22.18 22.21
N SER A 73 -2.62 -22.50 21.78
CA SER A 73 -2.11 -22.36 20.40
C SER A 73 -1.85 -20.95 19.94
N ASP A 74 -1.96 -19.93 20.79
CA ASP A 74 -1.45 -18.60 20.45
C ASP A 74 0.06 -18.62 20.39
N PHE A 75 0.62 -17.92 19.42
CA PHE A 75 2.00 -17.51 19.40
C PHE A 75 2.17 -16.27 20.26
N VAL A 76 3.20 -16.23 21.09
CA VAL A 76 3.50 -15.09 21.97
C VAL A 76 4.95 -14.69 21.84
N ARG A 77 5.19 -13.39 21.91
CA ARG A 77 6.52 -12.78 21.99
C ARG A 77 6.61 -11.99 23.28
N TYR A 78 7.63 -12.27 24.07
CA TYR A 78 7.79 -11.60 25.36
C TYR A 78 9.25 -11.44 25.78
N HIS A 79 9.46 -10.51 26.69
CA HIS A 79 10.68 -10.43 27.50
C HIS A 79 10.45 -11.02 28.87
N TYR A 80 11.50 -11.57 29.47
CA TYR A 80 11.46 -12.08 30.84
C TYR A 80 12.81 -12.00 31.54
N ASN A 81 12.76 -11.99 32.87
CA ASN A 81 13.84 -12.33 33.77
C ASN A 81 13.44 -13.53 34.60
N GLY A 82 14.24 -14.59 34.64
CA GLY A 82 14.04 -15.77 35.46
C GLY A 82 15.00 -15.76 36.63
N THR A 83 14.46 -15.84 37.85
CA THR A 83 15.25 -15.87 39.10
C THR A 83 14.86 -17.04 39.98
N PHE A 84 15.77 -17.47 40.83
CA PHE A 84 15.45 -18.31 41.97
C PHE A 84 14.78 -17.48 43.07
N LEU A 85 14.25 -18.15 44.12
CA LEU A 85 13.60 -17.46 45.26
C LEU A 85 14.54 -16.53 46.05
N ASP A 86 15.84 -16.78 45.99
CA ASP A 86 16.86 -15.91 46.60
C ASP A 86 17.16 -14.65 45.79
N GLY A 87 16.52 -14.51 44.61
CA GLY A 87 16.72 -13.38 43.70
C GLY A 87 17.87 -13.60 42.71
N THR A 88 18.59 -14.72 42.75
CA THR A 88 19.67 -15.01 41.81
C THR A 88 19.11 -15.22 40.40
N LEU A 89 19.58 -14.40 39.44
CA LEU A 89 19.20 -14.49 38.04
C LEU A 89 19.83 -15.74 37.40
N PHE A 90 19.03 -16.63 36.82
CA PHE A 90 19.52 -17.77 36.06
C PHE A 90 19.40 -17.57 34.56
N ASP A 91 18.42 -16.77 34.08
CA ASP A 91 18.25 -16.46 32.68
C ASP A 91 17.49 -15.13 32.45
N SER A 92 17.79 -14.46 31.31
CA SER A 92 17.17 -13.19 30.94
C SER A 92 17.17 -12.99 29.42
N SER A 93 16.02 -12.78 28.85
CA SER A 93 15.88 -12.38 27.46
C SER A 93 16.40 -10.97 27.19
N HIS A 94 16.35 -10.07 28.21
CA HIS A 94 16.92 -8.73 28.13
C HIS A 94 18.44 -8.78 27.99
N ASN A 95 19.12 -9.66 28.74
CA ASN A 95 20.57 -9.83 28.65
C ASN A 95 21.00 -10.37 27.29
N ARG A 96 20.18 -11.18 26.65
CA ARG A 96 20.40 -11.66 25.28
C ARG A 96 20.04 -10.65 24.21
N MET A 97 19.41 -9.51 24.57
CA MET A 97 18.86 -8.51 23.64
C MET A 97 17.96 -9.15 22.57
N LYS A 98 17.23 -10.20 22.94
CA LYS A 98 16.33 -10.95 22.05
C LYS A 98 15.11 -11.41 22.84
N THR A 99 13.92 -11.20 22.26
CA THR A 99 12.67 -11.72 22.80
C THR A 99 12.66 -13.24 22.85
N TYR A 100 11.79 -13.79 23.66
CA TYR A 100 11.42 -15.18 23.59
C TYR A 100 10.09 -15.33 22.85
N ASP A 101 10.11 -16.18 21.86
CA ASP A 101 9.03 -16.34 20.89
C ASP A 101 8.59 -17.82 20.90
N THR A 102 7.31 -18.12 21.14
CA THR A 102 6.82 -19.50 21.26
C THR A 102 5.30 -19.61 21.16
N TYR A 103 4.81 -20.84 20.96
CA TYR A 103 3.39 -21.17 21.03
C TYR A 103 3.00 -21.65 22.43
N VAL A 104 1.78 -21.29 22.87
CA VAL A 104 1.23 -21.52 24.20
C VAL A 104 0.40 -22.79 24.25
N GLY A 105 0.52 -23.59 25.33
CA GLY A 105 -0.37 -24.73 25.62
C GLY A 105 -0.21 -25.94 24.71
N ILE A 106 0.87 -26.03 23.93
CA ILE A 106 1.15 -27.18 23.03
C ILE A 106 2.35 -28.03 23.49
N GLY A 107 2.83 -27.79 24.71
CA GLY A 107 3.87 -28.60 25.33
C GLY A 107 5.31 -28.23 24.93
N TRP A 108 5.55 -27.08 24.34
CA TRP A 108 6.89 -26.59 24.05
C TRP A 108 7.56 -25.95 25.25
N LEU A 109 6.86 -25.82 26.34
CA LEU A 109 7.21 -25.06 27.51
C LEU A 109 7.02 -25.88 28.77
N ILE A 110 7.69 -25.51 29.88
CA ILE A 110 7.46 -26.17 31.16
C ILE A 110 6.01 -25.93 31.63
N PRO A 111 5.34 -26.94 32.24
CA PRO A 111 3.92 -26.83 32.61
C PRO A 111 3.59 -25.63 33.52
N GLY A 112 4.50 -25.21 34.35
CA GLY A 112 4.33 -24.03 35.23
C GLY A 112 4.22 -22.73 34.48
N MET A 113 4.91 -22.58 33.38
CA MET A 113 4.79 -21.43 32.52
C MET A 113 3.70 -21.62 31.46
N ASP A 114 3.41 -22.82 30.97
CA ASP A 114 2.20 -23.10 30.21
C ASP A 114 0.91 -22.79 31.00
N LYS A 115 0.95 -22.79 32.32
CA LYS A 115 -0.13 -22.32 33.19
C LYS A 115 -0.07 -20.82 33.51
N GLY A 116 1.15 -20.27 33.58
CA GLY A 116 1.36 -18.88 34.03
C GLY A 116 1.78 -17.90 32.93
N LEU A 117 1.83 -18.32 31.69
CA LEU A 117 2.47 -17.74 30.54
C LEU A 117 3.97 -18.01 30.48
N LEU A 118 4.44 -19.09 30.58
CA LEU A 118 4.86 -20.20 29.83
C LEU A 118 6.28 -20.08 29.30
N GLY A 119 7.23 -20.88 29.74
CA GLY A 119 8.39 -21.05 29.13
C GLY A 119 9.64 -21.50 29.68
N MET A 120 10.22 -22.62 29.90
CA MET A 120 11.61 -23.04 29.72
C MET A 120 12.32 -23.64 30.96
N TRP A 121 13.40 -24.45 30.93
CA TRP A 121 14.67 -24.59 30.28
C TRP A 121 15.48 -25.84 30.68
N LYS A 122 16.63 -26.09 29.95
CA LYS A 122 17.73 -26.97 30.32
C LYS A 122 18.63 -26.30 31.37
N ASP A 123 19.24 -27.09 32.29
CA ASP A 123 20.21 -26.66 33.31
C ASP A 123 19.66 -25.96 34.57
N ILE A 124 18.40 -26.14 34.88
CA ILE A 124 17.82 -25.77 36.16
C ILE A 124 17.97 -26.99 37.11
N PRO A 125 18.44 -26.82 38.37
CA PRO A 125 18.45 -27.89 39.35
C PRO A 125 17.07 -28.51 39.52
N GLY A 126 16.96 -29.81 39.58
CA GLY A 126 15.67 -30.48 39.83
C GLY A 126 15.06 -29.95 41.13
N GLN A 127 13.73 -29.70 41.14
CA GLN A 127 12.95 -29.28 42.30
C GLN A 127 13.16 -27.82 42.77
N ALA A 128 13.70 -26.94 41.93
CA ALA A 128 13.80 -25.51 42.24
C ALA A 128 12.48 -24.76 41.96
N SER A 129 12.06 -23.91 42.89
CA SER A 129 10.99 -22.91 42.64
C SER A 129 11.55 -21.76 41.82
N LEU A 130 10.84 -21.38 40.78
CA LEU A 130 11.30 -20.37 39.81
C LEU A 130 10.35 -19.16 39.82
N VAL A 131 10.94 -17.98 39.70
CA VAL A 131 10.22 -16.71 39.55
C VAL A 131 10.52 -16.13 38.17
N PHE A 132 9.48 -15.82 37.41
CA PHE A 132 9.59 -15.15 36.10
C PHE A 132 8.89 -13.83 36.13
N ASP A 133 9.61 -12.77 35.77
CA ASP A 133 9.07 -11.45 35.48
C ASP A 133 8.91 -11.36 33.94
N VAL A 134 7.66 -11.21 33.48
CA VAL A 134 7.31 -11.36 32.05
C VAL A 134 6.63 -10.11 31.53
N ALA A 135 7.12 -9.58 30.41
CA ALA A 135 6.48 -8.52 29.62
C ALA A 135 6.06 -9.07 28.25
N LEU A 136 4.76 -9.22 28.03
CA LEU A 136 4.20 -9.65 26.75
C LEU A 136 4.25 -8.50 25.74
N LEU A 137 4.85 -8.75 24.58
CA LEU A 137 5.05 -7.75 23.51
C LEU A 137 4.13 -7.98 22.33
N ASP A 138 3.87 -9.23 21.98
CA ASP A 138 3.11 -9.60 20.79
C ASP A 138 2.34 -10.90 21.02
N LEU A 139 1.24 -11.06 20.29
CA LEU A 139 0.33 -12.19 20.44
C LEU A 139 -0.50 -12.38 19.17
N HIS A 140 -0.47 -13.57 18.58
CA HIS A 140 -1.34 -13.97 17.48
C HIS A 140 -1.64 -15.46 17.51
N ASN A 141 -2.68 -15.90 16.79
CA ASN A 141 -2.98 -17.31 16.54
C ASN A 141 -2.89 -17.60 15.04
N PRO A 142 -2.39 -18.77 14.61
CA PRO A 142 -2.37 -19.16 13.20
C PRO A 142 -3.76 -19.20 12.52
N LYS A 143 -4.84 -19.10 13.30
CA LYS A 143 -6.23 -19.05 12.81
C LYS A 143 -6.81 -17.63 12.81
N ASP A 144 -6.05 -16.63 13.26
CA ASP A 144 -6.52 -15.26 13.27
C ASP A 144 -6.72 -14.75 11.83
N SER A 145 -7.83 -14.11 11.59
CA SER A 145 -8.05 -13.30 10.39
C SER A 145 -7.46 -11.91 10.58
N ILE A 146 -7.39 -11.11 9.51
CA ILE A 146 -7.10 -9.69 9.62
C ILE A 146 -8.15 -8.99 10.48
N SER A 147 -7.76 -7.89 11.12
CA SER A 147 -8.70 -6.97 11.78
C SER A 147 -8.72 -5.66 10.99
N VAL A 148 -9.91 -5.19 10.62
CA VAL A 148 -10.11 -3.96 9.87
C VAL A 148 -10.90 -2.97 10.70
N GLU A 149 -10.34 -1.76 10.87
CA GLU A 149 -11.00 -0.63 11.52
C GLU A 149 -11.12 0.52 10.52
N ASN A 150 -12.34 0.88 10.13
CA ASN A 150 -12.59 2.01 9.25
C ASN A 150 -12.51 3.32 10.06
N LYS A 151 -11.49 4.13 9.79
CA LYS A 151 -11.27 5.43 10.46
C LYS A 151 -12.10 6.55 9.84
N VAL A 152 -12.16 6.58 8.50
CA VAL A 152 -12.96 7.51 7.72
C VAL A 152 -13.52 6.77 6.52
N VAL A 153 -14.83 6.83 6.32
CA VAL A 153 -15.51 6.34 5.12
C VAL A 153 -16.20 7.54 4.48
N PRO A 154 -15.92 7.88 3.22
CA PRO A 154 -16.60 8.96 2.52
C PRO A 154 -18.11 8.71 2.40
N GLU A 155 -18.92 9.78 2.49
CA GLU A 155 -20.38 9.69 2.38
C GLU A 155 -20.81 9.18 0.99
N ASN A 156 -20.10 9.59 -0.07
CA ASN A 156 -20.35 9.19 -1.45
C ASN A 156 -19.43 8.04 -1.85
N CYS A 157 -19.77 6.81 -1.48
CA CYS A 157 -19.07 5.60 -1.89
C CYS A 157 -19.92 4.84 -2.93
N GLU A 158 -19.88 5.30 -4.17
CA GLU A 158 -20.65 4.69 -5.26
C GLU A 158 -20.11 3.32 -5.68
N ARG A 159 -18.79 3.14 -5.63
CA ARG A 159 -18.10 1.90 -5.95
C ARG A 159 -17.12 1.52 -4.84
N ARG A 160 -17.07 0.24 -4.53
CA ARG A 160 -16.07 -0.36 -3.63
C ARG A 160 -15.07 -1.18 -4.42
N SER A 161 -13.84 -1.20 -3.96
CA SER A 161 -12.77 -1.98 -4.58
C SER A 161 -13.09 -3.48 -4.56
N GLN A 162 -12.68 -4.17 -5.61
CA GLN A 162 -12.86 -5.61 -5.79
C GLN A 162 -11.57 -6.26 -6.33
N SER A 163 -11.49 -7.58 -6.27
CA SER A 163 -10.34 -8.31 -6.80
C SER A 163 -10.11 -7.99 -8.27
N GLY A 164 -8.86 -7.71 -8.64
CA GLY A 164 -8.46 -7.28 -9.97
C GLY A 164 -8.45 -5.77 -10.18
N ASP A 165 -8.88 -4.98 -9.21
CA ASP A 165 -8.70 -3.54 -9.28
C ASP A 165 -7.25 -3.15 -9.08
N PHE A 166 -6.79 -2.17 -9.83
CA PHE A 166 -5.52 -1.47 -9.60
C PHE A 166 -5.77 -0.34 -8.62
N LEU A 167 -5.11 -0.38 -7.47
CA LEU A 167 -5.32 0.52 -6.35
C LEU A 167 -4.09 1.40 -6.13
N ARG A 168 -4.31 2.70 -5.93
CA ARG A 168 -3.30 3.68 -5.52
C ARG A 168 -3.63 4.14 -4.11
N TYR A 169 -2.68 3.99 -3.19
CA TYR A 169 -2.89 4.36 -1.80
C TYR A 169 -1.62 4.79 -1.09
N HIS A 170 -1.79 5.59 -0.06
CA HIS A 170 -0.73 5.84 0.90
C HIS A 170 -0.88 4.92 2.11
N TYR A 171 0.24 4.57 2.73
CA TYR A 171 0.25 3.81 3.97
C TYR A 171 1.42 4.15 4.89
N ASN A 172 1.20 3.90 6.19
CA ASN A 172 2.24 3.71 7.17
C ASN A 172 2.15 2.29 7.70
N GLY A 173 3.25 1.53 7.65
CA GLY A 173 3.37 0.19 8.22
C GLY A 173 4.16 0.22 9.51
N THR A 174 3.54 -0.21 10.62
CA THR A 174 4.15 -0.24 11.95
C THR A 174 4.02 -1.62 12.60
N LEU A 175 4.92 -1.93 13.52
CA LEU A 175 4.76 -3.04 14.46
C LEU A 175 3.73 -2.65 15.55
N LEU A 176 3.31 -3.62 16.39
CA LEU A 176 2.37 -3.36 17.49
C LEU A 176 2.89 -2.34 18.51
N ASP A 177 4.20 -2.24 18.70
CA ASP A 177 4.83 -1.25 19.57
C ASP A 177 4.89 0.17 18.97
N GLY A 178 4.40 0.34 17.73
CA GLY A 178 4.43 1.60 16.98
C GLY A 178 5.71 1.84 16.19
N THR A 179 6.67 0.92 16.19
CA THR A 179 7.89 1.04 15.37
C THR A 179 7.55 1.05 13.89
N LEU A 180 7.86 2.14 13.19
CA LEU A 180 7.65 2.28 11.75
C LEU A 180 8.67 1.42 10.99
N PHE A 181 8.21 0.51 10.13
CA PHE A 181 9.08 -0.29 9.28
C PHE A 181 9.04 0.14 7.80
N ASP A 182 7.92 0.73 7.35
CA ASP A 182 7.80 1.27 5.99
C ASP A 182 6.70 2.34 5.88
N SER A 183 6.86 3.27 4.90
CA SER A 183 5.90 4.33 4.65
C SER A 183 5.99 4.85 3.22
N SER A 184 4.87 4.89 2.51
CA SER A 184 4.76 5.53 1.20
C SER A 184 4.91 7.05 1.27
N TYR A 185 4.52 7.66 2.40
CA TYR A 185 4.71 9.10 2.63
C TYR A 185 6.19 9.51 2.67
N SER A 186 7.06 8.63 3.21
CA SER A 186 8.52 8.87 3.23
C SER A 186 9.14 8.89 1.83
N ARG A 187 8.48 8.27 0.86
CA ARG A 187 8.91 8.21 -0.54
C ARG A 187 8.27 9.30 -1.40
N ASN A 188 7.33 10.08 -0.86
CA ASN A 188 6.54 11.10 -1.55
C ASN A 188 5.77 10.61 -2.79
N HIS A 189 5.42 9.31 -2.84
CA HIS A 189 4.56 8.76 -3.87
C HIS A 189 3.67 7.65 -3.30
N THR A 190 2.52 7.41 -3.91
CA THR A 190 1.62 6.32 -3.58
C THR A 190 2.28 4.95 -3.76
N PHE A 191 1.73 3.96 -3.11
CA PHE A 191 1.99 2.57 -3.45
C PHE A 191 0.84 2.09 -4.34
N ASP A 192 1.21 1.55 -5.50
CA ASP A 192 0.31 1.25 -6.58
C ASP A 192 0.39 -0.26 -6.89
N THR A 193 -0.75 -0.96 -6.88
CA THR A 193 -0.77 -2.42 -7.08
C THR A 193 -2.15 -2.95 -7.46
N TYR A 194 -2.20 -4.11 -8.10
CA TYR A 194 -3.42 -4.89 -8.24
C TYR A 194 -3.73 -5.61 -6.93
N ILE A 195 -5.00 -5.61 -6.50
CA ILE A 195 -5.46 -6.23 -5.27
C ILE A 195 -6.23 -7.54 -5.53
N GLY A 196 -6.21 -8.46 -4.54
CA GLY A 196 -6.86 -9.76 -4.61
C GLY A 196 -6.21 -10.73 -5.59
N GLN A 197 -4.95 -10.50 -5.98
CA GLN A 197 -4.22 -11.30 -6.98
C GLN A 197 -2.82 -11.76 -6.51
N GLY A 198 -2.48 -11.54 -5.23
CA GLY A 198 -1.23 -12.00 -4.63
C GLY A 198 0.00 -11.13 -4.93
N TYR A 199 -0.17 -9.88 -5.36
CA TYR A 199 0.94 -8.94 -5.56
C TYR A 199 1.45 -8.34 -4.24
N VAL A 200 0.63 -8.39 -3.20
CA VAL A 200 0.97 -7.96 -1.84
C VAL A 200 0.78 -9.11 -0.86
N ILE A 201 1.19 -8.94 0.40
CA ILE A 201 0.97 -9.96 1.43
C ILE A 201 -0.54 -10.28 1.58
N PRO A 202 -0.90 -11.54 1.88
CA PRO A 202 -2.31 -11.98 1.90
C PRO A 202 -3.22 -11.10 2.75
N GLY A 203 -2.76 -10.64 3.91
CA GLY A 203 -3.54 -9.77 4.79
C GLY A 203 -3.82 -8.39 4.20
N MET A 204 -2.93 -7.85 3.34
CA MET A 204 -3.19 -6.61 2.60
C MET A 204 -4.11 -6.85 1.42
N ASP A 205 -3.92 -7.96 0.69
CA ASP A 205 -4.81 -8.35 -0.41
C ASP A 205 -6.28 -8.47 0.06
N GLU A 206 -6.49 -9.07 1.23
CA GLU A 206 -7.81 -9.17 1.85
C GLU A 206 -8.29 -7.83 2.42
N GLY A 207 -7.41 -7.11 3.12
CA GLY A 207 -7.76 -5.87 3.84
C GLY A 207 -8.05 -4.68 2.94
N LEU A 208 -7.59 -4.69 1.69
CA LEU A 208 -7.83 -3.65 0.69
C LEU A 208 -9.10 -3.89 -0.13
N LEU A 209 -9.78 -5.03 0.01
CA LEU A 209 -11.07 -5.26 -0.63
C LEU A 209 -12.17 -4.44 0.05
N GLY A 210 -13.13 -3.98 -0.74
CA GLY A 210 -14.29 -3.23 -0.26
C GLY A 210 -13.99 -1.82 0.21
N VAL A 211 -12.84 -1.21 -0.15
CA VAL A 211 -12.52 0.20 0.15
C VAL A 211 -13.23 1.16 -0.80
N CYS A 212 -13.47 2.38 -0.31
CA CYS A 212 -13.92 3.52 -1.10
C CYS A 212 -12.74 4.45 -1.45
N ILE A 213 -12.85 5.22 -2.53
CA ILE A 213 -11.91 6.31 -2.81
C ILE A 213 -11.96 7.33 -1.68
N GLY A 214 -10.80 7.77 -1.17
CA GLY A 214 -10.67 8.67 -0.02
C GLY A 214 -10.87 7.98 1.35
N GLU A 215 -11.13 6.69 1.40
CA GLU A 215 -11.28 5.96 2.65
C GLU A 215 -9.95 5.87 3.41
N ARG A 216 -10.06 5.99 4.75
CA ARG A 216 -8.95 5.72 5.66
C ARG A 216 -9.31 4.55 6.55
N ARG A 217 -8.47 3.53 6.57
CA ARG A 217 -8.65 2.35 7.42
C ARG A 217 -7.34 1.89 8.04
N ARG A 218 -7.48 1.22 9.18
CA ARG A 218 -6.40 0.48 9.82
C ARG A 218 -6.61 -1.00 9.58
N ILE A 219 -5.57 -1.69 9.13
CA ILE A 219 -5.56 -3.14 8.92
C ILE A 219 -4.50 -3.73 9.85
N VAL A 220 -4.89 -4.67 10.71
CA VAL A 220 -3.97 -5.45 11.54
C VAL A 220 -3.84 -6.83 10.91
N VAL A 221 -2.61 -7.18 10.55
CA VAL A 221 -2.29 -8.39 9.80
C VAL A 221 -1.51 -9.35 10.70
N PRO A 222 -2.04 -10.56 10.99
CA PRO A 222 -1.30 -11.57 11.73
C PRO A 222 -0.14 -12.13 10.88
N PRO A 223 0.93 -12.66 11.50
CA PRO A 223 2.16 -13.05 10.81
C PRO A 223 1.98 -14.01 9.65
N HIS A 224 1.10 -15.01 9.77
CA HIS A 224 0.85 -16.00 8.71
C HIS A 224 0.16 -15.40 7.45
N LEU A 225 -0.46 -14.24 7.58
CA LEU A 225 -1.00 -13.43 6.47
C LEU A 225 -0.06 -12.27 6.10
N GLY A 226 1.08 -12.15 6.78
CA GLY A 226 2.13 -11.17 6.56
C GLY A 226 3.43 -11.80 6.06
N TYR A 227 4.52 -11.65 6.85
CA TYR A 227 5.85 -12.16 6.51
C TYR A 227 6.24 -13.44 7.27
N GLY A 228 5.30 -14.09 7.95
CA GLY A 228 5.47 -15.38 8.60
C GLY A 228 6.44 -15.39 9.78
N GLU A 229 6.92 -16.58 10.14
CA GLU A 229 7.84 -16.79 11.27
C GLU A 229 9.26 -16.27 10.99
N GLU A 230 9.65 -16.15 9.73
CA GLU A 230 10.99 -15.70 9.35
C GLU A 230 11.12 -14.17 9.35
N GLY A 231 10.03 -13.44 9.05
CA GLY A 231 10.04 -11.99 8.87
C GLY A 231 10.69 -11.58 7.55
N ARG A 232 11.00 -10.28 7.40
CA ARG A 232 11.67 -9.75 6.20
C ARG A 232 12.35 -8.41 6.48
N GLY A 233 13.66 -8.34 6.23
CA GLY A 233 14.43 -7.10 6.42
C GLY A 233 14.34 -6.58 7.86
N ASN A 234 13.74 -5.40 8.06
CA ASN A 234 13.54 -4.79 9.38
C ASN A 234 12.31 -5.35 10.14
N ILE A 235 11.54 -6.23 9.52
CA ILE A 235 10.36 -6.83 10.13
C ILE A 235 10.77 -8.13 10.80
N PRO A 236 10.67 -8.22 12.14
CA PRO A 236 11.01 -9.46 12.87
C PRO A 236 10.12 -10.63 12.44
N GLY A 237 10.63 -11.84 12.58
CA GLY A 237 9.82 -13.04 12.43
C GLY A 237 8.62 -13.03 13.38
N SER A 238 7.51 -13.59 12.95
CA SER A 238 6.25 -13.69 13.71
C SER A 238 5.68 -12.33 14.18
N ALA A 239 6.03 -11.22 13.49
CA ALA A 239 5.48 -9.91 13.83
C ALA A 239 4.05 -9.74 13.32
N VAL A 240 3.18 -9.24 14.18
CA VAL A 240 1.88 -8.66 13.78
C VAL A 240 2.13 -7.29 13.19
N LEU A 241 1.54 -7.01 12.02
CA LEU A 241 1.74 -5.77 11.29
C LEU A 241 0.50 -4.90 11.37
N VAL A 242 0.70 -3.60 11.49
CA VAL A 242 -0.37 -2.60 11.49
C VAL A 242 -0.17 -1.66 10.32
N PHE A 243 -1.15 -1.58 9.43
CA PHE A 243 -1.14 -0.66 8.29
C PHE A 243 -2.23 0.38 8.46
N ASP A 244 -1.85 1.64 8.48
CA ASP A 244 -2.76 2.78 8.36
C ASP A 244 -2.81 3.20 6.88
N ILE A 245 -3.95 3.00 6.23
CA ILE A 245 -4.18 3.15 4.79
C ILE A 245 -4.96 4.43 4.50
N HIS A 246 -4.62 5.11 3.40
CA HIS A 246 -5.39 6.17 2.78
C HIS A 246 -5.51 5.90 1.28
N VAL A 247 -6.70 5.54 0.82
CA VAL A 247 -6.99 5.23 -0.59
C VAL A 247 -7.08 6.52 -1.38
N ILE A 248 -6.30 6.64 -2.45
CA ILE A 248 -6.30 7.80 -3.34
C ILE A 248 -7.30 7.58 -4.47
N ASP A 249 -7.11 6.52 -5.25
CA ASP A 249 -8.04 6.09 -6.28
C ASP A 249 -7.89 4.59 -6.59
N PHE A 250 -8.80 4.07 -7.39
CA PHE A 250 -8.68 2.73 -7.96
C PHE A 250 -9.52 2.62 -9.23
N HIS A 251 -9.12 1.71 -10.10
CA HIS A 251 -9.83 1.38 -11.33
C HIS A 251 -9.68 -0.10 -11.65
N ASN A 252 -10.58 -0.62 -12.51
CA ASN A 252 -10.40 -1.94 -13.09
C ASN A 252 -9.96 -1.78 -14.55
N PRO A 253 -9.04 -2.62 -15.07
CA PRO A 253 -8.66 -2.59 -16.48
C PRO A 253 -9.83 -2.80 -17.47
N SER A 254 -10.97 -3.31 -17.00
CA SER A 254 -12.19 -3.48 -17.78
C SER A 254 -13.20 -2.33 -17.63
N ASP A 255 -12.93 -1.33 -16.81
CA ASP A 255 -13.83 -0.19 -16.62
C ASP A 255 -13.99 0.61 -17.92
N SER A 256 -15.20 1.06 -18.20
CA SER A 256 -15.46 2.08 -19.20
C SER A 256 -15.43 3.48 -18.57
N ILE A 257 -15.49 4.51 -19.40
CA ILE A 257 -15.69 5.87 -18.89
C ILE A 257 -17.04 5.97 -18.16
N SER A 258 -17.09 6.83 -17.13
CA SER A 258 -18.35 7.22 -16.47
C SER A 258 -18.72 8.63 -16.90
N ILE A 259 -19.98 8.83 -17.30
CA ILE A 259 -20.51 10.13 -17.76
C ILE A 259 -21.66 10.55 -16.86
N THR A 260 -21.55 11.75 -16.28
CA THR A 260 -22.62 12.39 -15.51
C THR A 260 -22.98 13.72 -16.18
N SER A 261 -24.19 13.83 -16.75
CA SER A 261 -24.67 15.09 -17.34
C SER A 261 -25.30 15.96 -16.24
N HIS A 262 -24.75 17.15 -16.02
CA HIS A 262 -25.24 18.11 -15.03
C HIS A 262 -26.28 19.07 -15.62
N TYR A 263 -26.15 19.37 -16.91
CA TYR A 263 -27.08 20.19 -17.64
C TYR A 263 -27.12 19.77 -19.09
N LYS A 264 -28.33 19.61 -19.60
CA LYS A 264 -28.63 19.34 -21.02
C LYS A 264 -29.69 20.32 -21.49
N PRO A 265 -29.41 21.11 -22.55
CA PRO A 265 -30.39 22.05 -23.10
C PRO A 265 -31.67 21.34 -23.57
N PRO A 266 -32.85 22.01 -23.48
CA PRO A 266 -34.09 21.45 -23.96
C PRO A 266 -34.12 21.12 -25.47
N ASP A 267 -33.40 21.93 -26.26
CA ASP A 267 -33.32 21.79 -27.72
C ASP A 267 -32.11 20.96 -28.20
N CYS A 268 -31.72 19.96 -27.44
CA CYS A 268 -30.62 19.05 -27.72
C CYS A 268 -30.97 18.06 -28.85
N SER A 269 -31.11 18.54 -30.06
CA SER A 269 -31.51 17.76 -31.26
C SER A 269 -30.31 17.32 -32.11
N VAL A 270 -29.19 18.06 -32.07
CA VAL A 270 -27.97 17.75 -32.81
C VAL A 270 -26.93 17.27 -31.81
N LEU A 271 -26.46 16.02 -31.99
CA LEU A 271 -25.50 15.37 -31.11
C LEU A 271 -24.15 15.19 -31.83
N SER A 272 -23.09 15.39 -31.10
CA SER A 272 -21.72 15.21 -31.59
C SER A 272 -21.42 13.75 -31.94
N LYS A 273 -20.75 13.55 -33.05
CA LYS A 273 -20.33 12.24 -33.56
C LYS A 273 -18.95 12.31 -34.19
N LYS A 274 -18.34 11.17 -34.41
CA LYS A 274 -17.02 11.07 -35.06
C LYS A 274 -16.99 11.86 -36.38
N GLY A 275 -15.97 12.71 -36.55
CA GLY A 275 -15.77 13.57 -37.71
C GLY A 275 -16.33 14.97 -37.56
N ASP A 276 -17.06 15.28 -36.49
CA ASP A 276 -17.55 16.63 -36.21
C ASP A 276 -16.45 17.46 -35.53
N TYR A 277 -16.45 18.78 -35.85
CA TYR A 277 -15.60 19.75 -35.16
C TYR A 277 -16.30 20.22 -33.91
N LEU A 278 -15.58 20.18 -32.78
CA LEU A 278 -16.03 20.58 -31.47
C LEU A 278 -15.15 21.71 -30.90
N LYS A 279 -15.80 22.66 -30.23
CA LYS A 279 -15.15 23.71 -29.45
C LYS A 279 -15.75 23.68 -28.05
N TYR A 280 -14.93 23.49 -27.05
CA TYR A 280 -15.38 23.29 -25.68
C TYR A 280 -14.44 23.89 -24.65
N HIS A 281 -14.98 24.07 -23.45
CA HIS A 281 -14.19 24.30 -22.24
C HIS A 281 -14.13 23.04 -21.42
N TYR A 282 -13.03 22.87 -20.68
CA TYR A 282 -12.88 21.82 -19.68
C TYR A 282 -12.04 22.24 -18.49
N ASN A 283 -12.24 21.57 -17.35
CA ASN A 283 -11.29 21.40 -16.27
C ASN A 283 -10.88 19.94 -16.25
N ALA A 284 -9.57 19.67 -16.20
CA ALA A 284 -9.01 18.35 -15.97
C ALA A 284 -8.46 18.28 -14.55
N SER A 285 -8.87 17.28 -13.79
CA SER A 285 -8.41 17.07 -12.41
C SER A 285 -8.21 15.58 -12.10
N LEU A 286 -7.50 15.29 -11.02
CA LEU A 286 -7.48 13.97 -10.38
C LEU A 286 -8.74 13.78 -9.52
N LEU A 287 -9.00 12.53 -9.09
CA LEU A 287 -10.14 12.22 -8.22
C LEU A 287 -10.09 12.90 -6.85
N ASP A 288 -8.91 13.27 -6.37
CA ASP A 288 -8.73 14.03 -5.12
C ASP A 288 -9.03 15.53 -5.28
N GLY A 289 -9.36 15.98 -6.51
CA GLY A 289 -9.63 17.37 -6.85
C GLY A 289 -8.39 18.17 -7.24
N THR A 290 -7.21 17.57 -7.30
CA THR A 290 -5.99 18.26 -7.80
C THR A 290 -6.21 18.64 -9.25
N LEU A 291 -6.21 19.97 -9.53
CA LEU A 291 -6.38 20.50 -10.89
C LEU A 291 -5.10 20.25 -11.69
N LEU A 292 -5.24 19.63 -12.85
CA LEU A 292 -4.16 19.38 -13.80
C LEU A 292 -4.10 20.49 -14.85
N ASP A 293 -5.26 20.77 -15.49
CA ASP A 293 -5.37 21.79 -16.54
C ASP A 293 -6.78 22.39 -16.58
N SER A 294 -6.89 23.62 -17.15
CA SER A 294 -8.15 24.34 -17.26
C SER A 294 -8.15 25.34 -18.40
N THR A 295 -9.00 25.12 -19.38
CA THR A 295 -9.19 26.09 -20.48
C THR A 295 -9.83 27.40 -20.01
N TRP A 296 -10.60 27.38 -18.91
CA TRP A 296 -11.12 28.61 -18.30
C TRP A 296 -10.00 29.46 -17.71
N ASN A 297 -9.04 28.83 -17.04
CA ASN A 297 -7.88 29.54 -16.45
C ASN A 297 -6.96 30.14 -17.55
N LEU A 298 -6.85 29.42 -18.68
CA LEU A 298 -6.06 29.87 -19.83
C LEU A 298 -6.78 30.95 -20.65
N GLY A 299 -8.08 31.18 -20.42
CA GLY A 299 -8.91 32.17 -21.16
C GLY A 299 -9.09 31.81 -22.64
N LYS A 300 -8.92 30.53 -23.02
CA LYS A 300 -9.08 30.03 -24.40
C LYS A 300 -9.83 28.71 -24.40
N THR A 301 -10.56 28.43 -25.49
CA THR A 301 -11.27 27.19 -25.71
C THR A 301 -10.35 26.13 -26.28
N TYR A 302 -10.68 24.87 -26.09
CA TYR A 302 -10.05 23.75 -26.78
C TYR A 302 -10.90 23.30 -27.97
N ASN A 303 -10.23 22.99 -29.08
CA ASN A 303 -10.92 22.73 -30.35
C ASN A 303 -10.36 21.41 -30.94
N ILE A 304 -11.24 20.50 -31.30
CA ILE A 304 -10.86 19.20 -31.90
C ILE A 304 -11.78 18.77 -33.02
N VAL A 305 -11.34 17.80 -33.80
CA VAL A 305 -12.21 16.99 -34.62
C VAL A 305 -12.40 15.63 -33.95
N LEU A 306 -13.61 15.31 -33.55
CA LEU A 306 -13.92 14.14 -32.79
C LEU A 306 -13.53 12.84 -33.53
N GLY A 307 -12.79 11.96 -32.90
CA GLY A 307 -12.29 10.72 -33.49
C GLY A 307 -11.07 10.86 -34.38
N SER A 308 -10.35 12.00 -34.31
CA SER A 308 -9.11 12.25 -35.05
C SER A 308 -7.84 11.82 -34.29
N GLY A 309 -7.95 11.43 -33.02
CA GLY A 309 -6.82 11.08 -32.15
C GLY A 309 -6.12 12.30 -31.51
N GLN A 310 -6.75 13.47 -31.49
CA GLN A 310 -6.21 14.70 -30.89
C GLN A 310 -6.33 14.70 -29.36
N VAL A 311 -7.12 13.82 -28.77
CA VAL A 311 -7.34 13.66 -27.33
C VAL A 311 -7.26 12.20 -26.93
N VAL A 312 -7.05 11.93 -25.64
CA VAL A 312 -7.06 10.57 -25.11
C VAL A 312 -8.39 9.87 -25.40
N LEU A 313 -8.35 8.55 -25.55
CA LEU A 313 -9.49 7.75 -26.00
C LEU A 313 -10.75 7.96 -25.14
N GLY A 314 -10.58 8.06 -23.80
CA GLY A 314 -11.69 8.32 -22.89
C GLY A 314 -12.35 9.68 -23.11
N MET A 315 -11.59 10.73 -23.45
CA MET A 315 -12.14 12.04 -23.83
C MET A 315 -12.88 11.98 -25.17
N ASP A 316 -12.31 11.27 -26.17
CA ASP A 316 -13.00 11.08 -27.44
C ASP A 316 -14.36 10.36 -27.26
N MET A 317 -14.41 9.38 -26.36
CA MET A 317 -15.65 8.70 -26.00
C MET A 317 -16.59 9.63 -25.20
N GLY A 318 -16.05 10.40 -24.25
CA GLY A 318 -16.82 11.29 -23.38
C GLY A 318 -17.45 12.48 -24.10
N LEU A 319 -16.86 12.92 -25.21
CA LEU A 319 -17.35 14.01 -26.03
C LEU A 319 -18.41 13.59 -27.05
N ARG A 320 -18.66 12.29 -27.23
CA ARG A 320 -19.73 11.80 -28.13
C ARG A 320 -21.12 12.05 -27.53
N GLU A 321 -22.08 12.22 -28.41
CA GLU A 321 -23.50 12.42 -28.06
C GLU A 321 -23.74 13.64 -27.14
N MET A 322 -22.87 14.66 -27.22
CA MET A 322 -23.09 15.97 -26.60
C MET A 322 -23.83 16.91 -27.54
N CYS A 323 -24.63 17.79 -26.99
CA CYS A 323 -25.18 18.95 -27.72
C CYS A 323 -24.60 20.27 -27.22
N VAL A 324 -24.64 21.31 -28.05
CA VAL A 324 -24.15 22.66 -27.69
C VAL A 324 -24.83 23.16 -26.43
N GLY A 325 -24.04 23.64 -25.47
CA GLY A 325 -24.47 24.11 -24.15
C GLY A 325 -24.61 23.01 -23.10
N GLU A 326 -24.41 21.72 -23.44
CA GLU A 326 -24.41 20.64 -22.47
C GLU A 326 -23.17 20.70 -21.57
N LYS A 327 -23.39 20.44 -20.28
CA LYS A 327 -22.33 20.32 -19.24
C LYS A 327 -22.34 18.93 -18.65
N ARG A 328 -21.19 18.26 -18.68
CA ARG A 328 -21.02 16.92 -18.11
C ARG A 328 -19.66 16.73 -17.45
N THR A 329 -19.63 15.82 -16.49
CA THR A 329 -18.39 15.28 -15.96
C THR A 329 -18.14 13.91 -16.60
N VAL A 330 -16.90 13.69 -17.05
CA VAL A 330 -16.41 12.42 -17.61
C VAL A 330 -15.28 11.92 -16.72
N ILE A 331 -15.44 10.71 -16.16
CA ILE A 331 -14.38 10.03 -15.38
C ILE A 331 -13.74 9.00 -16.31
N ILE A 332 -12.44 9.09 -16.47
CA ILE A 332 -11.65 8.31 -17.43
C ILE A 332 -10.68 7.41 -16.68
N PRO A 333 -10.83 6.08 -16.78
CA PRO A 333 -9.84 5.15 -16.21
C PRO A 333 -8.50 5.24 -16.98
N PRO A 334 -7.35 4.93 -16.34
CA PRO A 334 -6.02 5.14 -16.90
C PRO A 334 -5.78 4.53 -18.27
N HIS A 335 -6.28 3.31 -18.53
CA HIS A 335 -6.11 2.64 -19.84
C HIS A 335 -6.85 3.32 -21.01
N LEU A 336 -7.78 4.22 -20.71
CA LEU A 336 -8.46 5.10 -21.68
C LEU A 336 -7.94 6.55 -21.61
N GLY A 337 -6.98 6.82 -20.70
CA GLY A 337 -6.29 8.09 -20.51
C GLY A 337 -4.80 7.96 -20.82
N TYR A 338 -3.93 8.29 -19.84
CA TYR A 338 -2.47 8.28 -19.98
C TYR A 338 -1.78 6.98 -19.55
N GLY A 339 -2.54 5.92 -19.22
CA GLY A 339 -2.04 4.60 -18.88
C GLY A 339 -1.29 4.52 -17.56
N GLU A 340 -0.54 3.41 -17.40
CA GLU A 340 0.25 3.17 -16.18
C GLU A 340 1.48 4.09 -16.08
N ALA A 341 1.97 4.59 -17.21
CA ALA A 341 3.13 5.49 -17.23
C ALA A 341 2.78 6.93 -16.82
N GLY A 342 1.57 7.41 -17.14
CA GLY A 342 1.20 8.81 -16.97
C GLY A 342 1.99 9.75 -17.88
N VAL A 343 2.16 11.00 -17.45
CA VAL A 343 2.98 12.02 -18.11
C VAL A 343 3.92 12.63 -17.08
N ASP A 344 5.23 12.57 -17.34
CA ASP A 344 6.26 13.03 -16.41
C ASP A 344 6.07 14.48 -15.98
N GLY A 345 5.93 14.69 -14.66
CA GLY A 345 5.75 15.99 -14.05
C GLY A 345 4.34 16.58 -14.14
N GLU A 346 3.41 15.96 -14.86
CA GLU A 346 2.07 16.47 -15.13
C GLU A 346 0.97 15.56 -14.64
N VAL A 347 0.95 14.29 -15.10
CA VAL A 347 -0.08 13.32 -14.73
C VAL A 347 0.57 12.09 -14.08
N PRO A 348 0.22 11.75 -12.83
CA PRO A 348 0.73 10.54 -12.19
C PRO A 348 0.38 9.29 -13.00
N GLY A 349 1.29 8.31 -13.00
CA GLY A 349 1.00 7.01 -13.59
C GLY A 349 -0.25 6.37 -12.99
N SER A 350 -1.03 5.67 -13.80
CA SER A 350 -2.27 5.01 -13.40
C SER A 350 -3.33 5.92 -12.77
N ALA A 351 -3.28 7.21 -13.03
CA ALA A 351 -4.25 8.17 -12.51
C ALA A 351 -5.61 8.04 -13.22
N VAL A 352 -6.68 8.02 -12.44
CA VAL A 352 -8.04 8.23 -12.93
C VAL A 352 -8.25 9.74 -13.12
N LEU A 353 -8.73 10.13 -14.30
CA LEU A 353 -8.92 11.53 -14.68
C LEU A 353 -10.40 11.94 -14.59
N VAL A 354 -10.62 13.15 -14.18
CA VAL A 354 -11.97 13.77 -14.13
C VAL A 354 -11.97 15.01 -15.02
N PHE A 355 -12.84 15.02 -16.02
CA PHE A 355 -13.05 16.15 -16.91
C PHE A 355 -14.43 16.74 -16.72
N ASP A 356 -14.50 18.01 -16.31
CA ASP A 356 -15.73 18.79 -16.35
C ASP A 356 -15.75 19.57 -17.67
N ILE A 357 -16.76 19.31 -18.51
CA ILE A 357 -16.80 19.75 -19.91
C ILE A 357 -18.02 20.58 -20.16
N GLU A 358 -17.87 21.69 -20.92
CA GLU A 358 -18.96 22.48 -21.49
C GLU A 358 -18.76 22.59 -23.00
N LEU A 359 -19.69 22.03 -23.81
CA LEU A 359 -19.62 22.12 -25.26
C LEU A 359 -20.19 23.46 -25.73
N LEU A 360 -19.36 24.26 -26.41
CA LEU A 360 -19.72 25.61 -26.87
C LEU A 360 -20.16 25.65 -28.33
N GLU A 361 -19.52 24.85 -29.19
CA GLU A 361 -19.78 24.84 -30.62
C GLU A 361 -19.66 23.42 -31.17
N LEU A 362 -20.57 23.09 -32.09
CA LEU A 362 -20.62 21.82 -32.82
C LEU A 362 -20.85 22.11 -34.28
N VAL A 363 -19.90 21.76 -35.15
CA VAL A 363 -20.03 21.83 -36.59
C VAL A 363 -20.01 20.42 -37.15
N SER A 364 -21.05 20.04 -37.87
CA SER A 364 -21.06 18.74 -38.54
C SER A 364 -20.03 18.67 -39.65
N GLY A 365 -19.03 17.80 -39.48
CA GLY A 365 -17.86 17.74 -40.34
C GLY A 365 -16.84 18.83 -40.01
N LEU A 366 -16.07 19.26 -41.01
CA LEU A 366 -14.99 20.22 -40.84
C LEU A 366 -15.48 21.64 -41.16
N PRO A 367 -15.22 22.64 -40.31
CA PRO A 367 -15.51 24.03 -40.60
C PRO A 367 -14.64 24.53 -41.76
N GLU A 368 -15.13 25.60 -42.45
CA GLU A 368 -14.33 26.32 -43.44
C GLU A 368 -13.01 26.82 -42.81
N GLY A 369 -11.88 26.46 -43.46
CA GLY A 369 -10.55 26.87 -42.97
C GLY A 369 -9.78 25.79 -42.24
N TYR A 370 -10.38 24.66 -41.92
CA TYR A 370 -9.64 23.52 -41.35
C TYR A 370 -8.78 22.84 -42.43
N MET A 371 -7.47 22.70 -42.19
CA MET A 371 -6.51 22.46 -43.27
C MET A 371 -6.31 21.02 -43.61
N PHE A 372 -5.99 20.13 -42.66
CA PHE A 372 -5.68 18.74 -42.88
C PHE A 372 -5.99 17.85 -41.68
N ILE A 373 -6.48 16.63 -41.88
CA ILE A 373 -6.77 15.66 -40.82
C ILE A 373 -6.26 14.30 -41.19
N TRP A 374 -5.57 13.65 -40.28
CA TRP A 374 -5.20 12.25 -40.37
C TRP A 374 -6.39 11.32 -40.16
N ASN A 375 -6.50 10.27 -40.96
CA ASN A 375 -7.53 9.24 -40.83
C ASN A 375 -7.10 8.02 -39.99
N GLY A 376 -5.93 8.09 -39.32
CA GLY A 376 -5.35 7.01 -38.53
C GLY A 376 -4.18 7.51 -37.68
N GLU A 377 -3.44 6.58 -37.10
CA GLU A 377 -2.24 6.91 -36.34
C GLU A 377 -1.19 7.60 -37.21
N VAL A 378 -0.59 8.64 -36.63
CA VAL A 378 0.53 9.36 -37.26
C VAL A 378 1.79 8.53 -37.06
N SER A 379 2.61 8.44 -38.08
CA SER A 379 3.88 7.72 -38.00
C SER A 379 4.80 8.30 -36.92
N PRO A 380 5.38 7.49 -36.03
CA PRO A 380 6.35 7.98 -35.03
C PRO A 380 7.64 8.54 -35.70
N ASN A 381 7.88 8.25 -36.97
CA ASN A 381 9.02 8.74 -37.73
C ASN A 381 8.58 9.71 -38.84
N LEU A 382 7.57 10.56 -38.52
CA LEU A 382 6.95 11.43 -39.54
C LEU A 382 7.94 12.41 -40.17
N PHE A 383 8.90 12.95 -39.43
CA PHE A 383 9.92 13.84 -40.01
C PHE A 383 10.78 13.13 -41.05
N GLU A 384 11.29 11.94 -40.74
CA GLU A 384 12.13 11.13 -41.65
C GLU A 384 11.33 10.65 -42.86
N GLU A 385 10.03 10.49 -42.78
CA GLU A 385 9.17 10.14 -43.91
C GLU A 385 8.95 11.32 -44.87
N ILE A 386 8.97 12.54 -44.35
CA ILE A 386 8.82 13.79 -45.10
C ILE A 386 10.15 14.18 -45.73
N ASP A 387 11.25 14.12 -44.97
CA ASP A 387 12.64 14.38 -45.40
C ASP A 387 13.12 13.22 -46.32
N LYS A 388 12.78 13.28 -47.59
CA LYS A 388 13.03 12.20 -48.54
C LYS A 388 14.50 12.05 -48.96
N ASP A 389 15.23 13.16 -48.98
CA ASP A 389 16.63 13.17 -49.37
C ASP A 389 17.59 12.96 -48.17
N GLY A 390 17.04 12.95 -46.93
CA GLY A 390 17.77 12.67 -45.70
C GLY A 390 18.78 13.75 -45.33
N ASN A 391 18.56 14.99 -45.76
CA ASN A 391 19.45 16.10 -45.48
C ASN A 391 19.19 16.80 -44.13
N GLY A 392 18.13 16.42 -43.40
CA GLY A 392 17.73 16.97 -42.11
C GLY A 392 16.95 18.27 -42.21
N GLU A 393 16.56 18.71 -43.41
CA GLU A 393 15.80 19.93 -43.68
C GLU A 393 14.67 19.60 -44.67
N VAL A 394 13.42 19.79 -44.25
CA VAL A 394 12.24 19.57 -45.13
C VAL A 394 11.90 20.88 -45.85
N LEU A 395 11.86 20.84 -47.16
CA LEU A 395 11.44 21.92 -48.03
C LEU A 395 9.93 21.84 -48.31
N LEU A 396 9.34 22.97 -48.77
CA LEU A 396 7.92 23.03 -49.12
C LEU A 396 7.52 22.00 -50.17
N GLU A 397 8.43 21.69 -51.10
CA GLU A 397 8.19 20.66 -52.17
C GLU A 397 8.04 19.27 -51.59
N GLU A 398 8.94 18.85 -50.70
CA GLU A 398 8.90 17.53 -50.03
C GLU A 398 7.68 17.42 -49.10
N PHE A 399 7.39 18.48 -48.33
CA PHE A 399 6.22 18.55 -47.51
C PHE A 399 4.92 18.44 -48.31
N SER A 400 4.84 19.15 -49.44
CA SER A 400 3.71 19.13 -50.35
C SER A 400 3.49 17.74 -50.96
N GLU A 401 4.57 17.11 -51.46
CA GLU A 401 4.50 15.75 -52.04
C GLU A 401 4.03 14.73 -51.02
N TYR A 402 4.52 14.82 -49.77
CA TYR A 402 4.11 13.94 -48.71
C TYR A 402 2.63 14.09 -48.39
N ILE A 403 2.13 15.29 -48.15
CA ILE A 403 0.72 15.56 -47.84
C ILE A 403 -0.20 15.10 -48.96
N HIS A 404 0.14 15.36 -50.22
CA HIS A 404 -0.63 14.88 -51.38
C HIS A 404 -0.66 13.35 -51.48
N ALA A 405 0.46 12.68 -51.16
CA ALA A 405 0.52 11.23 -51.12
C ALA A 405 -0.37 10.63 -50.00
N GLN A 406 -0.42 11.27 -48.82
CA GLN A 406 -1.31 10.83 -47.73
C GLN A 406 -2.78 11.02 -48.12
N VAL A 407 -3.13 12.10 -48.82
CA VAL A 407 -4.49 12.31 -49.34
C VAL A 407 -4.86 11.26 -50.40
N ALA A 408 -3.97 11.01 -51.35
CA ALA A 408 -4.18 10.03 -52.42
C ALA A 408 -4.35 8.60 -51.88
N THR A 409 -3.67 8.25 -50.81
CA THR A 409 -3.75 6.93 -50.16
C THR A 409 -4.90 6.82 -49.17
N GLY A 410 -5.67 7.90 -48.92
CA GLY A 410 -6.79 7.94 -47.99
C GLY A 410 -6.38 7.99 -46.52
N LYS A 411 -5.10 8.16 -46.22
CA LYS A 411 -4.58 8.29 -44.83
C LYS A 411 -4.81 9.67 -44.23
N GLY A 412 -5.12 10.68 -45.08
CA GLY A 412 -5.41 12.04 -44.68
C GLY A 412 -6.52 12.68 -45.53
N LYS A 413 -7.11 13.77 -45.05
CA LYS A 413 -8.12 14.58 -45.78
C LYS A 413 -7.75 16.05 -45.71
N LEU A 414 -7.81 16.70 -46.85
CA LEU A 414 -7.80 18.17 -46.95
C LEU A 414 -9.23 18.72 -46.72
N ALA A 415 -9.34 19.89 -46.13
CA ALA A 415 -10.62 20.53 -45.91
C ALA A 415 -11.34 20.84 -47.21
N PRO A 416 -12.65 20.54 -47.35
CA PRO A 416 -13.40 20.81 -48.57
C PRO A 416 -13.58 22.33 -48.77
N GLY A 417 -13.41 22.77 -50.05
CA GLY A 417 -13.64 24.17 -50.46
C GLY A 417 -12.40 25.05 -50.54
N PHE A 418 -11.22 24.55 -50.21
CA PHE A 418 -9.94 25.25 -50.33
C PHE A 418 -9.04 24.70 -51.43
N ASN A 419 -8.16 25.56 -51.95
CA ASN A 419 -7.09 25.12 -52.85
C ASN A 419 -6.06 24.33 -52.04
N ALA A 420 -5.84 23.08 -52.44
CA ALA A 420 -4.92 22.14 -51.78
C ALA A 420 -3.49 22.74 -51.61
N GLU A 421 -2.98 23.44 -52.62
CA GLU A 421 -1.66 24.05 -52.59
C GLU A 421 -1.58 25.15 -51.53
N MET A 422 -2.65 25.94 -51.34
CA MET A 422 -2.71 26.98 -50.33
C MET A 422 -2.75 26.40 -48.91
N ILE A 423 -3.49 25.29 -48.72
CA ILE A 423 -3.53 24.58 -47.43
C ILE A 423 -2.13 24.07 -47.06
N VAL A 424 -1.48 23.36 -47.97
CA VAL A 424 -0.16 22.78 -47.78
C VAL A 424 0.89 23.87 -47.48
N LYS A 425 0.82 24.99 -48.19
CA LYS A 425 1.71 26.11 -47.96
C LYS A 425 1.49 26.74 -46.57
N ASN A 426 0.24 26.88 -46.12
CA ASN A 426 -0.08 27.41 -44.80
C ASN A 426 0.39 26.41 -43.70
N MET A 427 0.21 25.08 -43.91
CA MET A 427 0.71 24.09 -42.96
C MET A 427 2.23 24.15 -42.85
N PHE A 428 2.94 24.26 -43.96
CA PHE A 428 4.39 24.42 -44.01
C PHE A 428 4.85 25.67 -43.27
N THR A 429 4.25 26.84 -43.57
CA THR A 429 4.58 28.10 -42.92
C THR A 429 4.35 28.09 -41.42
N ASN A 430 3.38 27.29 -40.92
CA ASN A 430 3.14 27.12 -39.50
C ASN A 430 4.19 26.20 -38.81
N GLN A 431 4.91 25.37 -39.56
CA GLN A 431 6.02 24.56 -39.07
C GLN A 431 7.35 25.31 -39.15
N ASP A 432 7.58 26.08 -40.22
CA ASP A 432 8.72 26.98 -40.40
C ASP A 432 8.61 28.19 -39.48
N ARG A 433 9.09 28.07 -38.26
CA ARG A 433 8.91 29.09 -37.20
C ARG A 433 9.86 30.25 -37.31
N ASN A 434 11.03 29.99 -37.83
CA ASN A 434 12.04 31.02 -38.02
C ASN A 434 11.87 31.79 -39.37
N GLY A 435 11.00 31.28 -40.28
CA GLY A 435 10.68 31.89 -41.57
C GLY A 435 11.80 31.77 -42.57
N ASP A 436 12.69 30.81 -42.47
CA ASP A 436 13.83 30.61 -43.38
C ASP A 436 13.52 29.77 -44.63
N GLY A 437 12.26 29.30 -44.73
CA GLY A 437 11.77 28.53 -45.90
C GLY A 437 12.05 27.04 -45.82
N LYS A 438 12.45 26.53 -44.68
CA LYS A 438 12.68 25.11 -44.44
C LYS A 438 12.22 24.72 -43.05
N VAL A 439 11.91 23.46 -42.80
CA VAL A 439 11.53 22.91 -41.48
C VAL A 439 12.60 21.92 -41.06
N THR A 440 13.18 22.14 -39.88
CA THR A 440 14.16 21.24 -39.28
C THR A 440 13.51 20.27 -38.31
N ALA A 441 14.19 19.19 -37.93
CA ALA A 441 13.72 18.24 -36.94
C ALA A 441 13.47 18.89 -35.56
N GLU A 442 14.19 19.97 -35.24
CA GLU A 442 13.98 20.71 -33.97
C GLU A 442 12.66 21.51 -34.00
N GLU A 443 12.35 22.17 -35.11
CA GLU A 443 11.09 22.90 -35.28
C GLU A 443 9.90 21.94 -35.29
N PHE A 444 10.06 20.77 -35.89
CA PHE A 444 9.06 19.71 -35.91
C PHE A 444 8.82 19.11 -34.51
N LYS A 445 9.88 18.85 -33.73
CA LYS A 445 9.80 18.32 -32.35
C LYS A 445 9.24 19.33 -31.37
N LEU A 446 9.51 20.62 -31.55
CA LEU A 446 8.96 21.68 -30.69
C LEU A 446 7.43 21.75 -30.77
N LYS A 447 6.85 21.38 -31.91
CA LYS A 447 5.38 21.34 -32.06
C LYS A 447 4.78 20.05 -31.45
N ASP A 448 5.49 18.94 -31.48
CA ASP A 448 5.12 17.75 -30.74
C ASP A 448 5.14 17.97 -29.21
N GLN A 449 6.00 18.86 -28.71
CA GLN A 449 6.02 19.28 -27.31
C GLN A 449 4.92 20.31 -26.99
N GLU A 450 4.59 21.22 -27.91
CA GLU A 450 3.47 22.15 -27.75
C GLU A 450 2.10 21.48 -27.91
N THR A 451 1.98 20.49 -28.80
CA THR A 451 0.75 19.67 -28.91
C THR A 451 0.58 18.76 -27.71
N LYS A 452 1.65 18.29 -27.05
CA LYS A 452 1.56 17.61 -25.76
C LYS A 452 1.13 18.51 -24.61
N HIS A 453 1.43 19.80 -24.65
CA HIS A 453 0.91 20.82 -23.74
C HIS A 453 -0.53 21.25 -24.05
N ASP A 454 -0.98 21.08 -25.28
CA ASP A 454 -2.36 21.35 -25.70
C ASP A 454 -3.28 20.12 -25.59
N GLU A 455 -2.75 18.94 -25.22
CA GLU A 455 -3.48 17.68 -25.10
C GLU A 455 -3.84 17.30 -23.63
N LEU A 456 -3.51 18.13 -22.64
CA LEU A 456 -3.98 18.01 -21.25
C LEU A 456 -5.34 18.64 -21.03
#